data_be8faf921a6cace1692599a21d92b055
#
_entry.id   be8faf921a6cace1692599a21d92b055
#
_cell.length_a   1.000
_cell.length_b   1.000
_cell.length_c   1.000
_cell.angle_alpha   90.00
_cell.angle_beta   90.00
_cell.angle_gamma   90.00
#
_symmetry.space_group_name_H-M   'P 1'
#
loop_
_entity.id
_entity.type
_entity.pdbx_description
1 polymer ?
#
loop_
_entity_poly.entity_id
_entity_poly.type
_entity_poly.pdbx_seq_one_letter_code
_entity_poly.pdbx_strand_id
1 'polypeptide(L)'
;MKVSFKLSLLALVCLFITSSCKKEVDYHQEWDLSTMSGKVDGILLQCTLATAQVYDVGGKISAQISGFKGTSAFTLVISDFKGLGTYALSDYNLATYLTGTSFFQDAYIGSTAGTIKITSYLADKYIRGTFEFKGENQYTSISKNITEGQFNISLVPVKLPETNSSTNNLSAKIDGTVIGFTGEAITTNMSVIGNLLSIATINGEKRLALGVTGYKGVGTYDFSEDGNGTYMKDQTPTGSFTATSGSLVISSEAGGRLKGTFSFIAPNQNATINTSVTVTEGTFDLPYSKK
;
A
#
# COMPACT_ATOMS: atom_id res chain seq x y z
N MET A 1 -6.57 -6.46 -79.79
CA MET A 1 -7.48 -6.13 -78.67
C MET A 1 -7.34 -7.06 -77.45
N LYS A 2 -6.14 -7.61 -77.14
CA LYS A 2 -5.91 -8.50 -76.01
C LYS A 2 -4.90 -7.95 -74.95
N VAL A 3 -4.31 -6.76 -75.22
CA VAL A 3 -3.30 -6.15 -74.29
C VAL A 3 -3.94 -5.21 -73.27
N SER A 4 -5.06 -4.56 -73.64
CA SER A 4 -5.76 -3.62 -72.75
C SER A 4 -6.39 -4.26 -71.50
N PHE A 5 -6.82 -5.51 -71.58
CA PHE A 5 -7.50 -6.19 -70.47
C PHE A 5 -6.53 -6.60 -69.32
N LYS A 6 -5.30 -6.95 -69.70
CA LYS A 6 -4.27 -7.31 -68.69
C LYS A 6 -3.72 -6.12 -67.92
N LEU A 7 -3.67 -4.93 -68.57
CA LEU A 7 -3.21 -3.72 -67.93
C LEU A 7 -4.26 -3.16 -66.96
N SER A 8 -5.56 -3.31 -67.27
CA SER A 8 -6.66 -2.90 -66.38
C SER A 8 -6.78 -3.78 -65.15
N LEU A 9 -6.49 -5.08 -65.27
CA LEU A 9 -6.49 -6.00 -64.13
C LEU A 9 -5.31 -5.77 -63.17
N LEU A 10 -4.14 -5.38 -63.72
CA LEU A 10 -2.96 -5.05 -62.90
C LEU A 10 -3.17 -3.73 -62.13
N ALA A 11 -3.83 -2.74 -62.73
CA ALA A 11 -4.16 -1.48 -62.05
C ALA A 11 -5.20 -1.68 -60.93
N LEU A 12 -6.13 -2.62 -61.09
CA LEU A 12 -7.13 -2.93 -60.08
C LEU A 12 -6.52 -3.67 -58.85
N VAL A 13 -5.53 -4.53 -59.05
CA VAL A 13 -4.82 -5.23 -57.98
C VAL A 13 -3.94 -4.26 -57.19
N CYS A 14 -3.34 -3.25 -57.80
CA CYS A 14 -2.55 -2.22 -57.09
C CYS A 14 -3.39 -1.31 -56.21
N LEU A 15 -4.69 -1.13 -56.47
CA LEU A 15 -5.60 -0.29 -55.69
C LEU A 15 -6.02 -0.95 -54.36
N PHE A 16 -5.85 -2.26 -54.20
CA PHE A 16 -6.17 -2.97 -52.92
C PHE A 16 -5.00 -3.08 -51.95
N ILE A 17 -3.79 -2.67 -52.33
CA ILE A 17 -2.59 -2.84 -51.48
C ILE A 17 -2.35 -1.58 -50.61
N THR A 18 -3.05 -0.47 -50.83
CA THR A 18 -2.78 0.80 -50.10
C THR A 18 -3.72 1.09 -48.93
N SER A 19 -4.64 0.19 -48.60
CA SER A 19 -5.51 0.38 -47.41
C SER A 19 -5.16 -0.51 -46.22
N SER A 20 -3.87 -0.87 -46.07
CA SER A 20 -3.38 -1.28 -44.78
C SER A 20 -3.06 -0.01 -43.97
N CYS A 21 -4.09 0.77 -43.63
CA CYS A 21 -4.00 1.64 -42.49
C CYS A 21 -3.72 0.72 -41.25
N LYS A 22 -2.46 0.57 -40.94
CA LYS A 22 -2.12 0.32 -39.55
C LYS A 22 -2.69 1.50 -38.80
N LYS A 23 -3.82 1.30 -38.12
CA LYS A 23 -4.25 2.17 -37.06
C LYS A 23 -3.11 2.05 -36.05
N GLU A 24 -2.13 2.93 -36.13
CA GLU A 24 -1.29 3.20 -34.97
C GLU A 24 -2.29 3.56 -33.91
N VAL A 25 -2.49 2.65 -32.98
CA VAL A 25 -3.12 2.96 -31.71
C VAL A 25 -2.10 3.87 -31.08
N ASP A 26 -2.30 5.16 -31.28
CA ASP A 26 -1.58 6.19 -30.56
C ASP A 26 -1.96 5.94 -29.09
N TYR A 27 -1.10 5.17 -28.42
CA TYR A 27 -1.08 5.11 -26.99
C TYR A 27 -0.58 6.49 -26.55
N HIS A 28 -1.45 7.50 -26.69
CA HIS A 28 -1.25 8.72 -25.95
C HIS A 28 -1.13 8.28 -24.51
N GLN A 29 0.05 8.38 -24.00
CA GLN A 29 0.48 8.26 -22.61
C GLN A 29 -0.24 9.30 -21.73
N GLU A 30 -1.58 9.38 -21.80
CA GLU A 30 -2.36 10.10 -20.79
C GLU A 30 -2.27 9.42 -19.41
N TRP A 31 -1.53 8.31 -19.34
CA TRP A 31 -1.40 7.48 -18.14
C TRP A 31 -0.26 7.90 -17.22
N ASP A 32 0.67 8.74 -17.69
CA ASP A 32 1.93 9.02 -16.99
C ASP A 32 1.83 10.04 -15.85
N LEU A 33 0.70 10.70 -15.66
CA LEU A 33 0.53 11.66 -14.58
C LEU A 33 -0.46 11.13 -13.54
N SER A 34 0.08 10.37 -12.59
CA SER A 34 -0.66 10.03 -11.38
C SER A 34 -0.93 11.31 -10.59
N THR A 35 -2.21 11.63 -10.40
CA THR A 35 -2.64 12.85 -9.70
C THR A 35 -3.55 12.52 -8.53
N MET A 36 -3.41 13.28 -7.45
CA MET A 36 -4.33 13.27 -6.31
C MET A 36 -4.42 14.67 -5.71
N SER A 37 -5.63 15.08 -5.36
CA SER A 37 -5.87 16.36 -4.70
C SER A 37 -7.10 16.29 -3.81
N GLY A 38 -7.24 17.26 -2.91
CA GLY A 38 -8.43 17.44 -2.07
C GLY A 38 -8.37 18.78 -1.36
N LYS A 39 -9.49 19.25 -0.85
CA LYS A 39 -9.52 20.44 0.02
C LYS A 39 -9.50 20.00 1.48
N VAL A 40 -8.61 20.59 2.25
CA VAL A 40 -8.52 20.45 3.70
C VAL A 40 -9.03 21.73 4.32
N ASP A 41 -10.16 21.70 5.02
CA ASP A 41 -10.84 22.86 5.57
C ASP A 41 -11.04 23.98 4.50
N GLY A 42 -11.37 23.58 3.27
CA GLY A 42 -11.58 24.47 2.12
C GLY A 42 -10.31 24.88 1.35
N ILE A 43 -9.11 24.56 1.84
CA ILE A 43 -7.83 24.89 1.19
C ILE A 43 -7.37 23.74 0.31
N LEU A 44 -7.12 24.00 -0.98
CA LEU A 44 -6.67 22.99 -1.93
C LEU A 44 -5.26 22.46 -1.59
N LEU A 45 -5.15 21.16 -1.42
CA LEU A 45 -3.92 20.40 -1.37
C LEU A 45 -3.77 19.60 -2.66
N GLN A 46 -2.86 20.02 -3.54
CA GLN A 46 -2.48 19.30 -4.75
C GLN A 46 -1.25 18.46 -4.43
N CYS A 47 -1.35 17.13 -4.51
CA CYS A 47 -0.22 16.24 -4.30
C CYS A 47 0.79 16.35 -5.44
N THR A 48 2.06 16.25 -5.10
CA THR A 48 3.19 16.24 -6.07
C THR A 48 3.57 14.83 -6.50
N LEU A 49 3.17 13.83 -5.70
CA LEU A 49 3.32 12.40 -5.99
C LEU A 49 2.01 11.71 -5.63
N ALA A 50 1.55 10.81 -6.47
CA ALA A 50 0.43 9.95 -6.16
C ALA A 50 0.71 8.51 -6.63
N THR A 51 0.31 7.53 -5.83
CA THR A 51 0.51 6.10 -6.10
C THR A 51 -0.68 5.30 -5.63
N ALA A 52 -0.96 4.18 -6.30
CA ALA A 52 -1.98 3.24 -5.88
C ALA A 52 -1.53 1.81 -6.13
N GLN A 53 -1.99 0.91 -5.27
CA GLN A 53 -1.75 -0.52 -5.35
C GLN A 53 -3.06 -1.26 -5.09
N VAL A 54 -3.28 -2.33 -5.84
CA VAL A 54 -4.36 -3.29 -5.59
C VAL A 54 -3.70 -4.65 -5.41
N TYR A 55 -3.96 -5.29 -4.30
CA TYR A 55 -3.28 -6.51 -3.90
C TYR A 55 -4.23 -7.47 -3.19
N ASP A 56 -3.97 -8.77 -3.32
CA ASP A 56 -4.71 -9.82 -2.60
C ASP A 56 -4.05 -10.06 -1.24
N VAL A 57 -4.86 -10.10 -0.20
CA VAL A 57 -4.42 -10.44 1.15
C VAL A 57 -5.31 -11.54 1.69
N GLY A 58 -4.84 -12.77 1.56
CA GLY A 58 -5.56 -13.95 2.08
C GLY A 58 -6.92 -14.19 1.41
N GLY A 59 -7.02 -13.94 0.10
CA GLY A 59 -8.24 -14.11 -0.68
C GLY A 59 -9.19 -12.90 -0.64
N LYS A 60 -8.78 -11.79 -0.01
CA LYS A 60 -9.49 -10.50 -0.06
C LYS A 60 -8.67 -9.48 -0.81
N ILE A 61 -9.24 -8.90 -1.83
CA ILE A 61 -8.59 -7.85 -2.60
C ILE A 61 -8.70 -6.54 -1.82
N SER A 62 -7.56 -5.87 -1.64
CA SER A 62 -7.47 -4.56 -1.01
C SER A 62 -6.92 -3.54 -1.98
N ALA A 63 -7.35 -2.29 -1.86
CA ALA A 63 -6.79 -1.16 -2.59
C ALA A 63 -6.24 -0.13 -1.62
N GLN A 64 -5.01 0.32 -1.87
CA GLN A 64 -4.39 1.43 -1.17
C GLN A 64 -4.06 2.53 -2.17
N ILE A 65 -4.46 3.75 -1.86
CA ILE A 65 -4.30 4.93 -2.71
C ILE A 65 -3.68 6.02 -1.86
N SER A 66 -2.55 6.58 -2.29
CA SER A 66 -1.82 7.58 -1.51
C SER A 66 -1.36 8.75 -2.38
N GLY A 67 -1.41 9.95 -1.82
CA GLY A 67 -0.89 11.16 -2.45
C GLY A 67 -0.11 11.98 -1.44
N PHE A 68 1.01 12.56 -1.87
CA PHE A 68 1.98 13.23 -1.00
C PHE A 68 2.29 14.65 -1.51
N LYS A 69 2.47 15.58 -0.57
CA LYS A 69 3.02 16.92 -0.80
C LYS A 69 3.88 17.34 0.38
N GLY A 70 5.21 17.25 0.23
CA GLY A 70 6.11 17.44 1.36
C GLY A 70 5.82 16.42 2.47
N THR A 71 5.54 16.90 3.68
CA THR A 71 5.15 16.06 4.83
C THR A 71 3.65 15.77 4.91
N SER A 72 2.84 16.40 4.05
CA SER A 72 1.39 16.17 4.03
C SER A 72 1.04 15.02 3.09
N ALA A 73 0.08 14.20 3.48
CA ALA A 73 -0.36 13.07 2.66
C ALA A 73 -1.86 12.77 2.83
N PHE A 74 -2.48 12.30 1.75
CA PHE A 74 -3.73 11.55 1.82
C PHE A 74 -3.43 10.07 1.64
N THR A 75 -4.06 9.21 2.43
CA THR A 75 -4.02 7.75 2.26
C THR A 75 -5.44 7.20 2.40
N LEU A 76 -5.85 6.43 1.41
CA LEU A 76 -7.15 5.76 1.37
C LEU A 76 -6.91 4.25 1.31
N VAL A 77 -7.63 3.49 2.12
CA VAL A 77 -7.56 2.02 2.17
C VAL A 77 -8.96 1.45 2.03
N ILE A 78 -9.13 0.53 1.10
CA ILE A 78 -10.36 -0.24 0.90
C ILE A 78 -10.01 -1.71 1.10
N SER A 79 -10.51 -2.35 2.16
CA SER A 79 -10.11 -3.71 2.57
C SER A 79 -10.88 -4.84 1.87
N ASP A 80 -12.01 -4.57 1.24
CA ASP A 80 -12.76 -5.53 0.42
C ASP A 80 -13.11 -4.86 -0.91
N PHE A 81 -12.05 -4.62 -1.69
CA PHE A 81 -12.15 -3.90 -2.96
C PHE A 81 -12.79 -4.77 -4.04
N LYS A 82 -13.88 -4.28 -4.63
CA LYS A 82 -14.66 -4.98 -5.66
C LYS A 82 -14.72 -4.21 -7.00
N GLY A 83 -13.80 -3.26 -7.20
CA GLY A 83 -13.78 -2.43 -8.40
C GLY A 83 -14.61 -1.16 -8.26
N LEU A 84 -15.46 -0.86 -9.28
CA LEU A 84 -16.30 0.33 -9.28
C LEU A 84 -17.32 0.29 -8.14
N GLY A 85 -17.51 1.42 -7.48
CA GLY A 85 -18.48 1.52 -6.40
C GLY A 85 -18.19 2.64 -5.42
N THR A 86 -19.07 2.78 -4.45
CA THR A 86 -18.90 3.70 -3.31
C THR A 86 -18.65 2.88 -2.05
N TYR A 87 -17.54 3.17 -1.39
CA TYR A 87 -17.08 2.51 -0.18
C TYR A 87 -17.23 3.49 0.97
N ALA A 88 -18.19 3.23 1.84
CA ALA A 88 -18.34 3.99 3.08
C ALA A 88 -17.12 3.75 3.99
N LEU A 89 -16.66 4.79 4.67
CA LEU A 89 -15.62 4.63 5.68
C LEU A 89 -16.17 3.84 6.87
N SER A 90 -15.32 3.00 7.43
CA SER A 90 -15.62 2.08 8.52
C SER A 90 -14.32 1.62 9.16
N ASP A 91 -14.35 0.71 10.11
CA ASP A 91 -13.15 0.08 10.67
C ASP A 91 -12.30 -0.67 9.61
N TYR A 92 -12.86 -0.94 8.43
CA TYR A 92 -12.20 -1.67 7.34
C TYR A 92 -11.82 -0.77 6.16
N ASN A 93 -12.54 0.33 5.92
CA ASN A 93 -12.26 1.28 4.86
C ASN A 93 -11.85 2.60 5.51
N LEU A 94 -10.59 2.95 5.39
CA LEU A 94 -10.01 4.08 6.09
C LEU A 94 -9.59 5.18 5.12
N ALA A 95 -9.71 6.41 5.56
CA ALA A 95 -9.11 7.55 4.91
C ALA A 95 -8.31 8.34 5.95
N THR A 96 -7.10 8.74 5.60
CA THR A 96 -6.21 9.47 6.50
C THR A 96 -5.68 10.71 5.80
N TYR A 97 -5.65 11.82 6.51
CA TYR A 97 -4.89 13.00 6.16
C TYR A 97 -3.76 13.18 7.18
N LEU A 98 -2.52 13.24 6.69
CA LEU A 98 -1.32 13.44 7.48
C LEU A 98 -0.81 14.87 7.27
N THR A 99 -0.45 15.58 8.33
CA THR A 99 0.08 16.95 8.27
C THR A 99 1.59 17.04 8.49
N GLY A 100 2.20 15.98 9.00
CA GLY A 100 3.61 15.93 9.38
C GLY A 100 4.19 14.54 9.21
N THR A 101 5.26 14.23 9.93
CA THR A 101 6.00 12.96 9.79
C THR A 101 5.60 11.91 10.83
N SER A 102 4.92 12.31 11.90
CA SER A 102 4.47 11.41 12.95
C SER A 102 3.02 10.96 12.70
N PHE A 103 2.83 9.70 12.34
CA PHE A 103 1.49 9.15 12.16
C PHE A 103 0.62 9.33 13.41
N PHE A 104 1.18 9.13 14.59
CA PHE A 104 0.41 9.22 15.84
C PHE A 104 0.00 10.64 16.21
N GLN A 105 0.85 11.65 15.93
CA GLN A 105 0.60 13.03 16.31
C GLN A 105 -0.06 13.84 15.21
N ASP A 106 0.22 13.52 13.95
CA ASP A 106 -0.11 14.37 12.80
C ASP A 106 -1.23 13.80 11.93
N ALA A 107 -1.72 12.58 12.23
CA ALA A 107 -2.76 11.94 11.43
C ALA A 107 -4.18 12.36 11.86
N TYR A 108 -4.99 12.66 10.87
CA TYR A 108 -6.44 12.87 10.97
C TYR A 108 -7.12 11.68 10.29
N ILE A 109 -7.74 10.79 11.08
CA ILE A 109 -8.27 9.52 10.61
C ILE A 109 -9.78 9.63 10.45
N GLY A 110 -10.28 9.33 9.26
CA GLY A 110 -11.70 9.17 8.96
C GLY A 110 -12.06 7.69 8.94
N SER A 111 -12.85 7.26 9.89
CA SER A 111 -13.29 5.86 10.02
C SER A 111 -14.80 5.68 10.05
N THR A 112 -15.57 6.75 10.26
CA THR A 112 -17.02 6.66 10.43
C THR A 112 -17.83 7.64 9.59
N ALA A 113 -17.22 8.71 9.09
CA ALA A 113 -17.89 9.74 8.30
C ALA A 113 -17.09 10.05 7.03
N GLY A 114 -17.60 9.59 5.90
CA GLY A 114 -17.00 9.84 4.59
C GLY A 114 -17.14 8.66 3.64
N THR A 115 -16.69 8.88 2.42
CA THR A 115 -16.76 7.91 1.34
C THR A 115 -15.53 7.94 0.44
N ILE A 116 -15.20 6.78 -0.12
CA ILE A 116 -14.27 6.64 -1.25
C ILE A 116 -15.09 6.10 -2.41
N LYS A 117 -15.15 6.83 -3.52
CA LYS A 117 -15.90 6.41 -4.71
C LYS A 117 -14.93 6.08 -5.84
N ILE A 118 -14.95 4.85 -6.30
CA ILE A 118 -14.19 4.41 -7.47
C ILE A 118 -15.08 4.59 -8.70
N THR A 119 -14.68 5.49 -9.59
CA THR A 119 -15.44 5.85 -10.79
C THR A 119 -14.94 5.15 -12.05
N SER A 120 -13.67 4.72 -12.04
CA SER A 120 -13.07 3.93 -13.11
C SER A 120 -11.92 3.09 -12.57
N TYR A 121 -11.86 1.84 -13.02
CA TYR A 121 -10.81 0.89 -12.64
C TYR A 121 -10.54 -0.07 -13.78
N LEU A 122 -9.27 -0.24 -14.09
CA LEU A 122 -8.79 -1.30 -14.98
C LEU A 122 -7.60 -1.98 -14.29
N ALA A 123 -7.73 -3.27 -14.04
CA ALA A 123 -6.72 -4.06 -13.34
C ALA A 123 -5.33 -3.88 -13.97
N ASP A 124 -4.31 -3.75 -13.15
CA ASP A 124 -2.89 -3.55 -13.52
C ASP A 124 -2.61 -2.30 -14.36
N LYS A 125 -3.59 -1.42 -14.52
CA LYS A 125 -3.46 -0.20 -15.34
C LYS A 125 -3.69 1.06 -14.51
N TYR A 126 -4.92 1.28 -14.03
CA TYR A 126 -5.26 2.51 -13.34
C TYR A 126 -6.45 2.38 -12.40
N ILE A 127 -6.54 3.33 -11.49
CA ILE A 127 -7.67 3.56 -10.60
C ILE A 127 -8.00 5.05 -10.54
N ARG A 128 -9.29 5.39 -10.64
CA ARG A 128 -9.81 6.76 -10.61
C ARG A 128 -10.98 6.86 -9.65
N GLY A 129 -11.08 8.00 -9.01
CA GLY A 129 -12.20 8.19 -8.09
C GLY A 129 -12.16 9.52 -7.35
N THR A 130 -13.07 9.61 -6.40
CA THR A 130 -13.24 10.76 -5.51
C THR A 130 -13.29 10.30 -4.07
N PHE A 131 -13.04 11.21 -3.14
CA PHE A 131 -13.14 10.93 -1.72
C PHE A 131 -13.52 12.17 -0.94
N GLU A 132 -14.19 11.94 0.18
CA GLU A 132 -14.48 12.97 1.18
C GLU A 132 -14.57 12.32 2.56
N PHE A 133 -14.10 12.99 3.57
CA PHE A 133 -14.20 12.50 4.93
C PHE A 133 -13.96 13.61 5.96
N LYS A 134 -14.48 13.38 7.14
CA LYS A 134 -14.07 14.11 8.35
C LYS A 134 -13.04 13.27 9.09
N GLY A 135 -11.80 13.74 9.14
CA GLY A 135 -10.73 13.10 9.90
C GLY A 135 -10.60 13.70 11.29
N GLU A 136 -10.40 12.85 12.29
CA GLU A 136 -10.13 13.27 13.67
C GLU A 136 -8.71 12.85 14.06
N ASN A 137 -8.01 13.77 14.69
CA ASN A 137 -6.71 13.48 15.27
C ASN A 137 -6.92 12.86 16.66
N GLN A 138 -6.49 11.61 16.81
CA GLN A 138 -6.72 10.82 18.03
C GLN A 138 -5.96 11.36 19.26
N TYR A 139 -4.92 12.18 19.05
CA TYR A 139 -4.13 12.75 20.12
C TYR A 139 -4.68 14.09 20.62
N THR A 140 -5.19 14.92 19.72
CA THR A 140 -5.66 16.28 20.04
C THR A 140 -7.18 16.44 20.03
N SER A 141 -7.91 15.42 19.52
CA SER A 141 -9.36 15.47 19.25
C SER A 141 -9.78 16.60 18.28
N ILE A 142 -8.83 17.17 17.56
CA ILE A 142 -9.11 18.19 16.53
C ILE A 142 -9.55 17.46 15.26
N SER A 143 -10.59 17.98 14.60
CA SER A 143 -11.07 17.43 13.34
C SER A 143 -10.70 18.33 12.17
N LYS A 144 -10.55 17.70 10.98
CA LYS A 144 -10.43 18.36 9.69
C LYS A 144 -11.44 17.81 8.70
N ASN A 145 -12.00 18.71 7.87
CA ASN A 145 -12.91 18.31 6.81
C ASN A 145 -12.12 18.21 5.49
N ILE A 146 -12.13 17.01 4.90
CA ILE A 146 -11.54 16.73 3.60
C ILE A 146 -12.68 16.61 2.59
N THR A 147 -12.70 17.51 1.60
CA THR A 147 -13.75 17.61 0.60
C THR A 147 -13.16 17.73 -0.80
N GLU A 148 -13.99 17.51 -1.83
CA GLU A 148 -13.60 17.62 -3.24
C GLU A 148 -12.33 16.80 -3.56
N GLY A 149 -12.11 15.70 -2.83
CA GLY A 149 -11.02 14.79 -3.07
C GLY A 149 -11.18 14.07 -4.39
N GLN A 150 -10.09 14.01 -5.17
CA GLN A 150 -10.06 13.29 -6.44
C GLN A 150 -8.71 12.65 -6.70
N PHE A 151 -8.72 11.55 -7.42
CA PHE A 151 -7.49 10.86 -7.84
C PHE A 151 -7.66 10.22 -9.21
N ASN A 152 -6.55 10.21 -9.97
CA ASN A 152 -6.37 9.48 -11.22
C ASN A 152 -4.95 8.94 -11.21
N ILE A 153 -4.78 7.65 -10.95
CA ILE A 153 -3.48 7.06 -10.64
C ILE A 153 -3.26 5.81 -11.46
N SER A 154 -2.07 5.72 -12.09
CA SER A 154 -1.59 4.48 -12.68
C SER A 154 -1.24 3.49 -11.59
N LEU A 155 -1.74 2.25 -11.70
CA LEU A 155 -1.43 1.21 -10.74
C LEU A 155 0.03 0.77 -10.87
N VAL A 156 0.70 0.69 -9.74
CA VAL A 156 2.00 0.03 -9.66
C VAL A 156 1.75 -1.46 -9.51
N PRO A 157 2.16 -2.31 -10.47
CA PRO A 157 2.00 -3.74 -10.32
C PRO A 157 2.74 -4.20 -9.07
N VAL A 158 2.01 -4.69 -8.09
CA VAL A 158 2.60 -5.43 -6.98
C VAL A 158 2.89 -6.82 -7.53
N LYS A 159 4.11 -7.08 -7.97
CA LYS A 159 4.57 -8.45 -8.07
C LYS A 159 4.71 -8.96 -6.64
N LEU A 160 3.67 -9.62 -6.16
CA LEU A 160 3.86 -10.51 -5.01
C LEU A 160 4.96 -11.48 -5.41
N PRO A 161 5.98 -11.70 -4.58
CA PRO A 161 6.99 -12.71 -4.87
C PRO A 161 6.24 -14.01 -5.15
N GLU A 162 6.52 -14.63 -6.29
CA GLU A 162 6.00 -15.97 -6.56
C GLU A 162 6.40 -16.82 -5.35
N THR A 163 5.41 -17.40 -4.71
CA THR A 163 5.59 -18.26 -3.53
C THR A 163 6.37 -19.52 -3.93
N ASN A 164 7.65 -19.37 -4.17
CA ASN A 164 8.59 -20.48 -4.13
C ASN A 164 8.76 -20.86 -2.66
N SER A 165 7.97 -21.81 -2.25
CA SER A 165 7.52 -22.14 -0.91
C SER A 165 8.56 -22.71 0.06
N SER A 166 9.86 -22.43 -0.07
CA SER A 166 10.81 -23.10 0.82
C SER A 166 11.67 -22.22 1.72
N THR A 167 11.62 -20.87 1.60
CA THR A 167 12.53 -20.01 2.37
C THR A 167 12.02 -18.64 2.78
N ASN A 168 10.73 -18.34 2.68
CA ASN A 168 10.18 -17.03 3.04
C ASN A 168 9.54 -17.08 4.44
N ASN A 169 10.35 -17.44 5.43
CA ASN A 169 9.83 -17.76 6.76
C ASN A 169 10.14 -16.66 7.76
N LEU A 170 9.09 -16.20 8.39
CA LEU A 170 9.17 -15.55 9.70
C LEU A 170 8.47 -16.47 10.70
N SER A 171 9.08 -16.67 11.86
CA SER A 171 8.50 -17.46 12.95
C SER A 171 8.66 -16.71 14.26
N ALA A 172 7.64 -16.78 15.10
CA ALA A 172 7.69 -16.21 16.45
C ALA A 172 6.79 -17.00 17.41
N LYS A 173 7.07 -16.91 18.69
CA LYS A 173 6.14 -17.33 19.76
C LYS A 173 5.22 -16.16 20.09
N ILE A 174 3.93 -16.35 19.91
CA ILE A 174 2.88 -15.42 20.32
C ILE A 174 2.23 -16.02 21.59
N ASP A 175 2.42 -15.37 22.72
CA ASP A 175 1.97 -15.88 24.03
C ASP A 175 2.37 -17.35 24.26
N GLY A 176 3.64 -17.68 23.92
CA GLY A 176 4.21 -19.02 24.04
C GLY A 176 3.88 -19.99 22.92
N THR A 177 2.95 -19.67 22.00
CA THR A 177 2.60 -20.53 20.86
C THR A 177 3.41 -20.16 19.64
N VAL A 178 4.15 -21.11 19.05
CA VAL A 178 4.92 -20.89 17.82
C VAL A 178 3.97 -20.73 16.62
N ILE A 179 4.12 -19.62 15.90
CA ILE A 179 3.38 -19.34 14.67
C ILE A 179 4.39 -18.98 13.58
N GLY A 180 4.27 -19.67 12.42
CA GLY A 180 5.03 -19.36 11.23
C GLY A 180 4.23 -18.40 10.33
N PHE A 181 4.91 -17.48 9.66
CA PHE A 181 4.33 -16.51 8.73
C PHE A 181 5.15 -16.53 7.43
N THR A 182 4.50 -16.14 6.34
CA THR A 182 5.16 -15.94 5.04
C THR A 182 5.06 -14.47 4.65
N GLY A 183 6.09 -13.91 3.98
CA GLY A 183 6.07 -12.52 3.57
C GLY A 183 7.38 -12.04 2.97
N GLU A 184 7.54 -10.73 2.94
CA GLU A 184 8.70 -10.05 2.35
C GLU A 184 9.15 -8.85 3.17
N ALA A 185 10.36 -8.37 2.88
CA ALA A 185 10.91 -7.15 3.41
C ALA A 185 11.22 -6.16 2.26
N ILE A 186 10.85 -4.92 2.44
CA ILE A 186 11.08 -3.85 1.47
C ILE A 186 11.67 -2.65 2.18
N THR A 187 12.73 -2.06 1.62
CA THR A 187 13.17 -0.72 2.01
C THR A 187 12.76 0.28 0.93
N THR A 188 12.11 1.35 1.35
CA THR A 188 11.71 2.46 0.49
C THR A 188 12.45 3.71 0.95
N ASN A 189 13.10 4.41 0.01
CA ASN A 189 13.68 5.72 0.31
C ASN A 189 12.58 6.77 0.34
N MET A 190 12.42 7.40 1.48
CA MET A 190 11.46 8.49 1.67
C MET A 190 12.23 9.77 1.97
N SER A 191 12.15 10.75 1.09
CA SER A 191 12.97 11.97 1.10
C SER A 191 12.94 12.77 2.41
N VAL A 192 11.93 12.58 3.24
CA VAL A 192 11.73 13.32 4.50
C VAL A 192 12.20 12.55 5.73
N ILE A 193 11.99 11.24 5.76
CA ILE A 193 12.28 10.39 6.93
C ILE A 193 13.42 9.40 6.70
N GLY A 194 14.09 9.50 5.56
CA GLY A 194 15.14 8.56 5.16
C GLY A 194 14.57 7.21 4.69
N ASN A 195 15.34 6.15 4.87
CA ASN A 195 14.89 4.82 4.46
C ASN A 195 13.87 4.26 5.46
N LEU A 196 12.75 3.77 4.93
CA LEU A 196 11.75 3.03 5.69
C LEU A 196 11.89 1.55 5.37
N LEU A 197 12.27 0.73 6.35
CA LEU A 197 12.16 -0.73 6.24
C LEU A 197 10.74 -1.15 6.63
N SER A 198 10.11 -1.96 5.80
CA SER A 198 8.82 -2.61 6.07
C SER A 198 8.96 -4.11 5.88
N ILE A 199 8.61 -4.89 6.89
CA ILE A 199 8.48 -6.34 6.85
C ILE A 199 7.00 -6.64 7.05
N ALA A 200 6.36 -7.25 6.06
CA ALA A 200 4.94 -7.59 6.09
C ALA A 200 4.76 -9.09 5.89
N THR A 201 4.11 -9.75 6.85
CA THR A 201 3.94 -11.19 6.83
C THR A 201 2.52 -11.61 7.23
N ILE A 202 2.11 -12.80 6.76
CA ILE A 202 0.76 -13.32 6.91
C ILE A 202 0.75 -14.82 7.23
N ASN A 203 -0.25 -15.24 8.03
CA ASN A 203 -0.66 -16.62 8.22
C ASN A 203 -2.19 -16.68 8.37
N GLY A 204 -2.91 -16.98 7.30
CA GLY A 204 -4.36 -16.89 7.28
C GLY A 204 -4.84 -15.47 7.59
N GLU A 205 -5.66 -15.33 8.64
CA GLU A 205 -6.12 -14.01 9.09
C GLU A 205 -5.11 -13.25 9.94
N LYS A 206 -4.09 -13.95 10.46
CA LYS A 206 -3.05 -13.35 11.30
C LYS A 206 -2.04 -12.59 10.46
N ARG A 207 -1.59 -11.46 10.96
CA ARG A 207 -0.51 -10.66 10.36
C ARG A 207 0.52 -10.30 11.41
N LEU A 208 1.77 -10.28 11.00
CA LEU A 208 2.85 -9.72 11.78
C LEU A 208 3.63 -8.77 10.88
N ALA A 209 3.72 -7.52 11.29
CA ALA A 209 4.44 -6.48 10.57
C ALA A 209 5.49 -5.87 11.47
N LEU A 210 6.68 -5.60 10.90
CA LEU A 210 7.77 -4.91 11.57
C LEU A 210 8.21 -3.76 10.67
N GLY A 211 8.53 -2.61 11.26
CA GLY A 211 8.97 -1.43 10.54
C GLY A 211 10.15 -0.76 11.23
N VAL A 212 10.96 -0.05 10.45
CA VAL A 212 12.02 0.83 10.97
C VAL A 212 12.06 2.11 10.15
N THR A 213 11.91 3.24 10.83
CA THR A 213 12.10 4.58 10.26
C THR A 213 13.56 4.97 10.36
N GLY A 214 14.13 5.57 9.31
CA GLY A 214 15.56 5.90 9.29
C GLY A 214 16.45 4.66 9.21
N TYR A 215 16.01 3.60 8.56
CA TYR A 215 16.74 2.32 8.44
C TYR A 215 18.15 2.50 7.85
N LYS A 216 19.16 1.96 8.53
CA LYS A 216 20.58 2.10 8.20
C LYS A 216 21.29 0.77 7.86
N GLY A 217 20.53 -0.32 7.71
CA GLY A 217 21.07 -1.66 7.40
C GLY A 217 21.18 -2.56 8.63
N VAL A 218 22.23 -3.39 8.68
CA VAL A 218 22.48 -4.30 9.80
C VAL A 218 22.62 -3.52 11.11
N GLY A 219 21.91 -3.95 12.15
CA GLY A 219 21.88 -3.27 13.44
C GLY A 219 20.71 -3.66 14.32
N THR A 220 20.59 -3.01 15.46
CA THR A 220 19.47 -3.17 16.40
C THR A 220 18.64 -1.89 16.41
N TYR A 221 17.32 -2.05 16.35
CA TYR A 221 16.31 -1.00 16.30
C TYR A 221 15.32 -1.21 17.44
N ASP A 222 15.14 -0.21 18.28
CA ASP A 222 14.22 -0.25 19.42
C ASP A 222 12.80 0.08 18.97
N PHE A 223 11.81 -0.68 19.40
CA PHE A 223 10.40 -0.45 19.07
C PHE A 223 9.78 0.73 19.84
N SER A 224 10.46 1.26 20.83
CA SER A 224 10.05 2.49 21.51
C SER A 224 10.58 3.77 20.83
N GLU A 225 11.48 3.65 19.86
CA GLU A 225 12.15 4.76 19.17
C GLU A 225 11.98 4.71 17.66
N ASP A 226 12.85 3.96 16.99
CA ASP A 226 12.95 3.92 15.52
C ASP A 226 12.10 2.83 14.87
N GLY A 227 11.76 1.81 15.66
CA GLY A 227 11.07 0.61 15.22
C GLY A 227 9.57 0.64 15.50
N ASN A 228 8.87 -0.25 14.81
CA ASN A 228 7.45 -0.54 15.03
C ASN A 228 7.22 -2.04 14.86
N GLY A 229 6.43 -2.63 15.75
CA GLY A 229 5.97 -4.02 15.67
C GLY A 229 4.45 -4.07 15.81
N THR A 230 3.78 -4.76 14.92
CA THR A 230 2.33 -4.95 14.99
C THR A 230 1.98 -6.42 14.81
N TYR A 231 1.15 -6.94 15.67
CA TYR A 231 0.52 -8.24 15.52
C TYR A 231 -0.99 -8.06 15.39
N MET A 232 -1.56 -8.66 14.35
CA MET A 232 -3.01 -8.76 14.17
C MET A 232 -3.40 -10.23 14.32
N LYS A 233 -4.21 -10.50 15.33
CA LYS A 233 -4.73 -11.85 15.60
C LYS A 233 -5.79 -12.26 14.58
N ASP A 234 -6.61 -11.30 14.19
CA ASP A 234 -7.69 -11.40 13.22
C ASP A 234 -7.97 -10.01 12.63
N GLN A 235 -8.98 -9.90 11.76
CA GLN A 235 -9.35 -8.64 11.12
C GLN A 235 -10.43 -7.85 11.89
N THR A 236 -10.64 -8.16 13.16
CA THR A 236 -11.57 -7.39 14.00
C THR A 236 -10.90 -6.14 14.58
N PRO A 237 -11.65 -5.09 14.93
CA PRO A 237 -11.10 -3.89 15.57
C PRO A 237 -10.38 -4.17 16.88
N THR A 238 -10.67 -5.31 17.51
CA THR A 238 -10.08 -5.73 18.78
C THR A 238 -8.91 -6.71 18.60
N GLY A 239 -8.61 -7.09 17.37
CA GLY A 239 -7.56 -8.05 17.03
C GLY A 239 -6.17 -7.44 16.82
N SER A 240 -6.00 -6.12 16.97
CA SER A 240 -4.75 -5.42 16.68
C SER A 240 -3.98 -5.06 17.94
N PHE A 241 -2.68 -5.37 17.91
CA PHE A 241 -1.73 -5.15 19.01
C PHE A 241 -0.49 -4.46 18.46
N THR A 242 -0.08 -3.34 19.06
CA THR A 242 1.10 -2.56 18.62
C THR A 242 2.17 -2.55 19.70
N ALA A 243 3.41 -2.80 19.32
CA ALA A 243 4.55 -2.83 20.20
C ALA A 243 4.73 -1.48 20.92
N THR A 244 4.99 -1.54 22.23
CA THR A 244 5.39 -0.41 23.06
C THR A 244 6.80 -0.59 23.60
N SER A 245 7.35 -1.80 23.49
CA SER A 245 8.72 -2.13 23.89
C SER A 245 9.21 -3.36 23.17
N GLY A 246 10.51 -3.50 23.04
CA GLY A 246 11.16 -4.62 22.37
C GLY A 246 12.14 -4.15 21.30
N SER A 247 12.66 -5.08 20.52
CA SER A 247 13.65 -4.75 19.50
C SER A 247 13.56 -5.63 18.26
N LEU A 248 14.05 -5.09 17.16
CA LEU A 248 14.31 -5.76 15.90
C LEU A 248 15.81 -5.74 15.63
N VAL A 249 16.42 -6.91 15.47
CA VAL A 249 17.84 -7.04 15.11
C VAL A 249 17.94 -7.51 13.67
N ILE A 250 18.56 -6.71 12.82
CA ILE A 250 18.93 -7.09 11.46
C ILE A 250 20.33 -7.66 11.50
N SER A 251 20.48 -8.95 11.24
CA SER A 251 21.77 -9.64 11.28
C SER A 251 22.44 -9.77 9.92
N SER A 252 21.68 -9.70 8.83
CA SER A 252 22.22 -9.78 7.47
C SER A 252 21.30 -9.10 6.46
N GLU A 253 21.92 -8.41 5.50
CA GLU A 253 21.31 -7.82 4.32
C GLU A 253 22.18 -8.21 3.12
N ALA A 254 21.98 -9.41 2.59
CA ALA A 254 22.81 -9.94 1.51
C ALA A 254 22.03 -10.88 0.59
N GLY A 255 22.42 -10.95 -0.68
CA GLY A 255 21.85 -11.89 -1.66
C GLY A 255 20.35 -11.71 -1.90
N GLY A 256 19.82 -10.47 -1.81
CA GLY A 256 18.38 -10.22 -1.95
C GLY A 256 17.55 -10.76 -0.79
N ARG A 257 18.16 -10.96 0.38
CA ARG A 257 17.51 -11.46 1.58
C ARG A 257 17.83 -10.59 2.80
N LEU A 258 16.86 -10.48 3.69
CA LEU A 258 16.98 -9.84 5.00
C LEU A 258 16.78 -10.90 6.08
N LYS A 259 17.72 -10.96 7.02
CA LYS A 259 17.68 -11.90 8.14
C LYS A 259 17.78 -11.15 9.46
N GLY A 260 17.12 -11.70 10.46
CA GLY A 260 17.20 -11.11 11.80
C GLY A 260 16.32 -11.80 12.82
N THR A 261 16.24 -11.17 13.98
CA THR A 261 15.45 -11.61 15.13
C THR A 261 14.66 -10.45 15.71
N PHE A 262 13.59 -10.75 16.42
CA PHE A 262 12.80 -9.72 17.09
C PHE A 262 12.06 -10.27 18.31
N SER A 263 11.74 -9.36 19.22
CA SER A 263 10.83 -9.62 20.33
C SER A 263 10.16 -8.32 20.77
N PHE A 264 8.90 -8.40 21.19
CA PHE A 264 8.19 -7.21 21.68
C PHE A 264 7.00 -7.56 22.58
N ILE A 265 6.55 -6.58 23.34
CA ILE A 265 5.29 -6.58 24.07
C ILE A 265 4.37 -5.57 23.41
N ALA A 266 3.16 -6.00 23.06
CA ALA A 266 2.20 -5.20 22.34
C ALA A 266 0.85 -5.18 23.09
N PRO A 267 0.45 -4.07 23.70
CA PRO A 267 -0.92 -3.88 24.19
C PRO A 267 -1.90 -3.81 23.03
N ASN A 268 -3.17 -4.12 23.33
CA ASN A 268 -4.27 -3.96 22.40
C ASN A 268 -4.44 -2.48 22.02
N GLN A 269 -4.63 -2.19 20.75
CA GLN A 269 -4.85 -0.81 20.27
C GLN A 269 -6.17 -0.21 20.76
N ASN A 270 -7.16 -1.04 21.06
CA ASN A 270 -8.38 -0.57 21.69
C ASN A 270 -8.15 -0.37 23.19
N ALA A 271 -8.05 0.87 23.63
CA ALA A 271 -7.76 1.23 25.01
C ALA A 271 -8.79 0.71 26.04
N THR A 272 -9.99 0.30 25.59
CA THR A 272 -10.99 -0.32 26.47
C THR A 272 -10.70 -1.78 26.75
N ILE A 273 -9.78 -2.40 26.00
CA ILE A 273 -9.39 -3.79 26.12
C ILE A 273 -8.01 -3.87 26.79
N ASN A 274 -8.00 -4.12 28.07
CA ASN A 274 -6.76 -4.22 28.84
C ASN A 274 -6.11 -5.62 28.66
N THR A 275 -5.69 -5.93 27.41
CA THR A 275 -4.95 -7.14 27.07
C THR A 275 -3.70 -6.77 26.28
N SER A 276 -2.68 -7.61 26.36
CA SER A 276 -1.45 -7.49 25.59
C SER A 276 -1.04 -8.86 25.05
N VAL A 277 -0.25 -8.87 24.00
CA VAL A 277 0.45 -10.06 23.52
C VAL A 277 1.94 -9.91 23.71
N THR A 278 2.59 -11.03 24.01
CA THR A 278 4.05 -11.12 24.11
C THR A 278 4.57 -11.89 22.91
N VAL A 279 5.41 -11.24 22.12
CA VAL A 279 6.07 -11.85 20.95
C VAL A 279 7.52 -12.10 21.29
N THR A 280 7.93 -13.36 21.29
CA THR A 280 9.28 -13.80 21.63
C THR A 280 9.86 -14.77 20.62
N GLU A 281 11.17 -14.98 20.67
CA GLU A 281 11.89 -15.90 19.79
C GLU A 281 11.58 -15.67 18.30
N GLY A 282 11.30 -14.42 17.94
CA GLY A 282 11.06 -14.03 16.57
C GLY A 282 12.31 -14.17 15.72
N THR A 283 12.20 -14.86 14.59
CA THR A 283 13.27 -15.03 13.60
C THR A 283 12.71 -14.83 12.19
N PHE A 284 13.53 -14.32 11.30
CA PHE A 284 13.15 -14.22 9.88
C PHE A 284 14.32 -14.38 8.94
N ASP A 285 14.02 -14.91 7.76
CA ASP A 285 14.84 -14.96 6.57
C ASP A 285 13.91 -14.74 5.36
N LEU A 286 13.83 -13.50 4.88
CA LEU A 286 12.82 -13.05 3.93
C LEU A 286 13.45 -12.51 2.65
N PRO A 287 12.77 -12.60 1.50
CA PRO A 287 13.13 -11.83 0.31
C PRO A 287 13.17 -10.35 0.65
N TYR A 288 14.14 -9.66 0.09
CA TYR A 288 14.38 -8.25 0.38
C TYR A 288 14.65 -7.46 -0.90
N SER A 289 13.98 -6.32 -1.03
CA SER A 289 14.17 -5.38 -2.12
C SER A 289 14.33 -3.95 -1.63
N LYS A 290 15.12 -3.16 -2.35
CA LYS A 290 15.24 -1.70 -2.18
C LYS A 290 14.50 -1.00 -3.32
N LYS A 291 13.65 -0.02 -2.99
CA LYS A 291 12.88 0.78 -3.94
C LYS A 291 13.18 2.26 -3.76
#